data_ad9313530904af7e388471635c86f351
#
_entry.id   ad9313530904af7e388471635c86f351
#
_cell.length_a   1.000
_cell.length_b   1.000
_cell.length_c   1.000
_cell.angle_alpha   90.00
_cell.angle_beta   90.00
_cell.angle_gamma   90.00
#
_symmetry.space_group_name_H-M   'P 1'
#
loop_
_entity.id
_entity.type
_entity.pdbx_description
1 polymer ?
#
loop_
_entity_poly.entity_id
_entity_poly.type
_entity_poly.pdbx_seq_one_letter_code
_entity_poly.pdbx_strand_id
1 'polypeptide(L)'
;MQAMIDELAKQAAESLGQVSSKETLASFWQEYLSKNGKIPALMKNLRTVAPEERPAMGKIINELKQKVQADYDAAAETVKQAELAARNAAETVDITLPAKTRPVGGLHPLTLVANQIIDVFSGMGFAVADAPEIEDDDHNFTRLNVPKDHPARDMQDTFYLSDEFLLRTQTSGGQIRTMDSQKPPIKVLIPGRVFRSASDATHSPMFHQMEGLVVDKGITLGDLQGALNTFVQKLFGADTRTRLRPSYFPFTEPSVEVDVSCFECHGKGCPLCKHTGWIEVLGGGVVNRKVLENCNIDPDEYSGFAFGIGIERIAMLKYGINNIGLMFENNLQFLKQFHE
;
A
#
# COMPACT_ATOMS: atom_id res chain seq x y z
N MET A 1 18.80 -12.02 -83.24
CA MET A 1 18.57 -12.55 -81.88
C MET A 1 19.36 -11.67 -80.82
N GLN A 2 20.63 -11.41 -81.06
CA GLN A 2 21.46 -10.57 -80.10
C GLN A 2 20.80 -9.22 -79.74
N ALA A 3 20.40 -8.41 -80.72
CA ALA A 3 19.73 -7.14 -80.51
C ALA A 3 18.44 -7.24 -79.66
N MET A 4 17.72 -8.35 -79.76
CA MET A 4 16.52 -8.59 -78.90
C MET A 4 16.92 -8.93 -77.45
N ILE A 5 18.04 -9.60 -77.24
CA ILE A 5 18.55 -9.92 -75.92
C ILE A 5 19.00 -8.65 -75.25
N ASP A 6 19.76 -7.81 -75.96
CA ASP A 6 20.28 -6.54 -75.44
C ASP A 6 19.15 -5.56 -75.09
N GLU A 7 18.14 -5.48 -75.95
CA GLU A 7 16.94 -4.68 -75.74
C GLU A 7 16.17 -5.14 -74.50
N LEU A 8 15.97 -6.49 -74.37
CA LEU A 8 15.28 -7.02 -73.21
C LEU A 8 16.07 -6.82 -71.92
N ALA A 9 17.40 -6.92 -71.98
CA ALA A 9 18.26 -6.61 -70.83
C ALA A 9 18.09 -5.17 -70.35
N LYS A 10 18.01 -4.22 -71.27
CA LYS A 10 17.81 -2.81 -71.00
C LYS A 10 16.42 -2.57 -70.38
N GLN A 11 15.37 -3.15 -70.99
CA GLN A 11 13.99 -3.03 -70.47
C GLN A 11 13.84 -3.66 -69.09
N ALA A 12 14.50 -4.77 -68.80
CA ALA A 12 14.49 -5.39 -67.50
C ALA A 12 15.18 -4.50 -66.47
N ALA A 13 16.33 -3.90 -66.80
CA ALA A 13 17.03 -3.01 -65.89
C ALA A 13 16.21 -1.73 -65.58
N GLU A 14 15.60 -1.11 -66.62
CA GLU A 14 14.76 0.06 -66.45
C GLU A 14 13.52 -0.25 -65.59
N SER A 15 12.81 -1.36 -65.87
CA SER A 15 11.65 -1.82 -65.08
C SER A 15 12.04 -2.14 -63.63
N LEU A 16 13.17 -2.75 -63.36
CA LEU A 16 13.64 -3.06 -62.03
C LEU A 16 14.01 -1.79 -61.26
N GLY A 17 14.54 -0.76 -61.92
CA GLY A 17 14.81 0.55 -61.30
C GLY A 17 13.54 1.28 -60.80
N GLN A 18 12.37 0.90 -61.29
CA GLN A 18 11.07 1.44 -60.87
C GLN A 18 10.39 0.63 -59.73
N VAL A 19 10.98 -0.46 -59.32
CA VAL A 19 10.44 -1.30 -58.23
C VAL A 19 10.63 -0.61 -56.89
N SER A 20 9.52 -0.36 -56.23
CA SER A 20 9.48 0.32 -54.91
C SER A 20 8.60 -0.38 -53.85
N SER A 21 7.86 -1.43 -54.27
CA SER A 21 6.94 -2.17 -53.38
C SER A 21 6.93 -3.66 -53.73
N LYS A 22 6.31 -4.47 -52.83
CA LYS A 22 6.10 -5.90 -53.08
C LYS A 22 5.25 -6.17 -54.31
N GLU A 23 4.25 -5.35 -54.59
CA GLU A 23 3.36 -5.48 -55.75
C GLU A 23 4.12 -5.24 -57.06
N THR A 24 4.96 -4.18 -57.11
CA THR A 24 5.78 -3.87 -58.27
C THR A 24 6.88 -4.92 -58.48
N LEU A 25 7.44 -5.45 -57.38
CA LEU A 25 8.39 -6.55 -57.39
C LEU A 25 7.77 -7.84 -57.96
N ALA A 26 6.57 -8.19 -57.51
CA ALA A 26 5.82 -9.35 -57.99
C ALA A 26 5.44 -9.22 -59.48
N SER A 27 5.04 -8.03 -59.91
CA SER A 27 4.72 -7.72 -61.31
C SER A 27 5.94 -7.90 -62.20
N PHE A 28 7.14 -7.39 -61.78
CA PHE A 28 8.39 -7.60 -62.48
C PHE A 28 8.74 -9.07 -62.61
N TRP A 29 8.60 -9.85 -61.50
CA TRP A 29 8.89 -11.29 -61.56
C TRP A 29 7.98 -12.05 -62.56
N GLN A 30 6.68 -11.71 -62.59
CA GLN A 30 5.74 -12.29 -63.52
C GLN A 30 6.10 -11.95 -64.97
N GLU A 31 6.47 -10.72 -65.25
CA GLU A 31 6.73 -10.24 -66.59
C GLU A 31 8.03 -10.78 -67.18
N TYR A 32 9.12 -10.89 -66.36
CA TYR A 32 10.46 -11.21 -66.85
C TYR A 32 10.93 -12.62 -66.52
N LEU A 33 10.66 -13.11 -65.26
CA LEU A 33 11.30 -14.32 -64.72
C LEU A 33 10.35 -15.54 -64.63
N SER A 34 9.04 -15.35 -64.61
CA SER A 34 8.06 -16.44 -64.51
C SER A 34 8.16 -17.41 -65.73
N LYS A 35 7.53 -18.61 -65.61
CA LYS A 35 7.51 -19.62 -66.72
C LYS A 35 7.03 -19.05 -68.05
N ASN A 36 6.19 -18.08 -68.04
CA ASN A 36 5.64 -17.39 -69.21
C ASN A 36 6.24 -15.99 -69.39
N GLY A 37 7.25 -15.63 -68.68
CA GLY A 37 7.91 -14.35 -68.74
C GLY A 37 8.76 -14.18 -69.99
N LYS A 38 9.14 -12.94 -70.25
CA LYS A 38 9.88 -12.54 -71.47
C LYS A 38 11.23 -13.26 -71.62
N ILE A 39 11.96 -13.52 -70.53
CA ILE A 39 13.27 -14.21 -70.58
C ILE A 39 13.11 -15.70 -70.94
N PRO A 40 12.24 -16.50 -70.25
CA PRO A 40 11.98 -17.89 -70.72
C PRO A 40 11.39 -17.97 -72.12
N ALA A 41 10.67 -16.96 -72.61
CA ALA A 41 10.16 -16.92 -73.98
C ALA A 41 11.31 -16.85 -75.02
N LEU A 42 12.38 -16.13 -74.76
CA LEU A 42 13.57 -16.13 -75.57
C LEU A 42 14.20 -17.51 -75.73
N MET A 43 14.20 -18.33 -74.68
CA MET A 43 14.69 -19.74 -74.77
C MET A 43 13.87 -20.59 -75.67
N LYS A 44 12.54 -20.37 -75.75
CA LYS A 44 11.67 -21.07 -76.69
C LYS A 44 11.97 -20.66 -78.14
N ASN A 45 12.32 -19.41 -78.39
CA ASN A 45 12.66 -18.87 -79.71
C ASN A 45 14.04 -19.31 -80.21
N LEU A 46 14.87 -19.97 -79.42
CA LEU A 46 16.13 -20.56 -79.84
C LEU A 46 15.94 -21.62 -80.97
N ARG A 47 14.76 -22.21 -81.08
CA ARG A 47 14.41 -23.17 -82.10
C ARG A 47 14.41 -22.58 -83.55
N THR A 48 14.28 -21.30 -83.69
CA THR A 48 14.24 -20.54 -84.93
C THR A 48 15.64 -20.10 -85.43
N VAL A 49 16.69 -20.31 -84.60
CA VAL A 49 18.09 -19.92 -84.88
C VAL A 49 18.78 -21.13 -85.54
N ALA A 50 19.78 -20.86 -86.47
CA ALA A 50 20.61 -21.86 -87.09
C ALA A 50 21.24 -22.83 -86.07
N PRO A 51 21.32 -24.13 -86.31
CA PRO A 51 21.77 -25.15 -85.38
C PRO A 51 23.16 -24.89 -84.79
N GLU A 52 24.04 -24.28 -85.55
CA GLU A 52 25.43 -23.98 -85.19
C GLU A 52 25.53 -22.84 -84.17
N GLU A 53 24.59 -21.88 -84.16
CA GLU A 53 24.61 -20.69 -83.26
C GLU A 53 23.77 -20.95 -81.98
N ARG A 54 23.00 -21.99 -81.86
CA ARG A 54 22.12 -22.28 -80.70
C ARG A 54 22.90 -22.39 -79.38
N PRO A 55 24.06 -23.07 -79.28
CA PRO A 55 24.78 -23.23 -78.06
C PRO A 55 25.29 -21.86 -77.53
N ALA A 56 25.80 -21.01 -78.40
CA ALA A 56 26.31 -19.69 -78.08
C ALA A 56 25.16 -18.76 -77.57
N MET A 57 24.05 -18.74 -78.31
CA MET A 57 22.87 -17.95 -77.90
C MET A 57 22.24 -18.46 -76.62
N GLY A 58 22.17 -19.77 -76.39
CA GLY A 58 21.68 -20.36 -75.17
C GLY A 58 22.51 -19.95 -73.96
N LYS A 59 23.80 -19.85 -74.09
CA LYS A 59 24.72 -19.36 -73.04
C LYS A 59 24.42 -17.88 -72.69
N ILE A 60 24.30 -17.02 -73.69
CA ILE A 60 24.02 -15.58 -73.51
C ILE A 60 22.64 -15.37 -72.83
N ILE A 61 21.61 -16.10 -73.23
CA ILE A 61 20.26 -16.00 -72.58
C ILE A 61 20.32 -16.50 -71.14
N ASN A 62 21.10 -17.54 -70.83
CA ASN A 62 21.27 -18.03 -69.47
C ASN A 62 22.02 -17.04 -68.60
N GLU A 63 23.08 -16.40 -69.13
CA GLU A 63 23.80 -15.32 -68.45
C GLU A 63 22.89 -14.14 -68.18
N LEU A 64 22.07 -13.71 -69.14
CA LEU A 64 21.03 -12.71 -68.93
C LEU A 64 20.06 -13.09 -67.83
N LYS A 65 19.56 -14.33 -67.84
CA LYS A 65 18.64 -14.82 -66.79
C LYS A 65 19.27 -14.78 -65.43
N GLN A 66 20.53 -15.24 -65.29
CA GLN A 66 21.23 -15.22 -64.02
C GLN A 66 21.45 -13.79 -63.53
N LYS A 67 21.81 -12.87 -64.43
CA LYS A 67 21.99 -11.47 -64.09
C LYS A 67 20.68 -10.83 -63.59
N VAL A 68 19.61 -10.96 -64.37
CA VAL A 68 18.29 -10.41 -64.00
C VAL A 68 17.75 -11.03 -62.71
N GLN A 69 18.04 -12.31 -62.48
CA GLN A 69 17.69 -12.97 -61.22
C GLN A 69 18.46 -12.36 -60.03
N ALA A 70 19.77 -12.17 -60.20
CA ALA A 70 20.59 -11.56 -59.12
C ALA A 70 20.16 -10.11 -58.84
N ASP A 71 19.87 -9.34 -59.89
CA ASP A 71 19.41 -7.95 -59.76
C ASP A 71 18.01 -7.90 -59.08
N TYR A 72 17.10 -8.85 -59.41
CA TYR A 72 15.81 -9.01 -58.75
C TYR A 72 15.96 -9.34 -57.25
N ASP A 73 16.84 -10.28 -56.91
CA ASP A 73 17.07 -10.69 -55.52
C ASP A 73 17.62 -9.50 -54.67
N ALA A 74 18.51 -8.68 -55.24
CA ALA A 74 19.00 -7.46 -54.62
C ALA A 74 17.86 -6.42 -54.42
N ALA A 75 17.03 -6.22 -55.42
CA ALA A 75 15.86 -5.34 -55.33
C ALA A 75 14.86 -5.84 -54.29
N ALA A 76 14.62 -7.14 -54.20
CA ALA A 76 13.76 -7.76 -53.21
C ALA A 76 14.23 -7.52 -51.78
N GLU A 77 15.52 -7.65 -51.54
CA GLU A 77 16.09 -7.35 -50.23
C GLU A 77 15.97 -5.85 -49.90
N THR A 78 16.19 -4.95 -50.86
CA THR A 78 16.02 -3.50 -50.68
C THR A 78 14.57 -3.14 -50.30
N VAL A 79 13.59 -3.69 -51.02
CA VAL A 79 12.16 -3.47 -50.69
C VAL A 79 11.81 -3.99 -49.31
N LYS A 80 12.30 -5.17 -48.95
CA LYS A 80 12.11 -5.76 -47.63
C LYS A 80 12.69 -4.90 -46.50
N GLN A 81 13.90 -4.38 -46.69
CA GLN A 81 14.56 -3.48 -45.70
C GLN A 81 13.80 -2.17 -45.54
N ALA A 82 13.34 -1.59 -46.69
CA ALA A 82 12.54 -0.36 -46.65
C ALA A 82 11.20 -0.56 -45.91
N GLU A 83 10.51 -1.67 -46.15
CA GLU A 83 9.27 -2.02 -45.43
C GLU A 83 9.53 -2.22 -43.94
N LEU A 84 10.60 -2.92 -43.57
CA LEU A 84 10.97 -3.14 -42.17
C LEU A 84 11.29 -1.80 -41.48
N ALA A 85 12.04 -0.93 -42.16
CA ALA A 85 12.35 0.41 -41.64
C ALA A 85 11.08 1.27 -41.43
N ALA A 86 10.17 1.25 -42.42
CA ALA A 86 8.91 1.98 -42.33
C ALA A 86 8.03 1.44 -41.19
N ARG A 87 7.96 0.12 -41.04
CA ARG A 87 7.25 -0.53 -39.92
C ARG A 87 7.86 -0.15 -38.57
N ASN A 88 9.18 -0.26 -38.42
CA ASN A 88 9.87 0.10 -37.18
C ASN A 88 9.64 1.57 -36.81
N ALA A 89 9.65 2.47 -37.80
CA ALA A 89 9.37 3.89 -37.57
C ALA A 89 7.92 4.12 -37.11
N ALA A 90 6.96 3.41 -37.71
CA ALA A 90 5.55 3.52 -37.32
C ALA A 90 5.24 2.87 -35.95
N GLU A 91 5.97 1.83 -35.57
CA GLU A 91 5.82 1.12 -34.28
C GLU A 91 6.73 1.69 -33.18
N THR A 92 7.51 2.74 -33.44
CA THR A 92 8.38 3.36 -32.42
C THR A 92 7.53 3.98 -31.31
N VAL A 93 7.77 3.50 -30.08
CA VAL A 93 7.14 4.03 -28.87
C VAL A 93 8.16 4.86 -28.11
N ASP A 94 7.76 6.04 -27.65
CA ASP A 94 8.58 6.88 -26.77
C ASP A 94 8.71 6.22 -25.39
N ILE A 95 9.85 5.58 -25.14
CA ILE A 95 10.16 4.90 -23.88
C ILE A 95 10.56 5.88 -22.76
N THR A 96 10.69 7.17 -23.04
CA THR A 96 10.97 8.19 -22.02
C THR A 96 9.71 8.64 -21.29
N LEU A 97 8.53 8.36 -21.84
CA LEU A 97 7.29 8.62 -21.17
C LEU A 97 7.13 7.69 -19.94
N PRO A 98 6.76 8.25 -18.77
CA PRO A 98 6.54 7.44 -17.59
C PRO A 98 5.43 6.42 -17.83
N ALA A 99 5.63 5.19 -17.39
CA ALA A 99 4.60 4.16 -17.44
C ALA A 99 3.37 4.60 -16.61
N LYS A 100 2.17 4.26 -17.08
CA LYS A 100 0.97 4.39 -16.26
C LYS A 100 1.08 3.43 -15.07
N THR A 101 1.52 3.95 -13.94
CA THR A 101 1.53 3.18 -12.69
C THR A 101 0.09 2.95 -12.24
N ARG A 102 -0.25 1.71 -11.89
CA ARG A 102 -1.51 1.45 -11.19
C ARG A 102 -1.39 2.06 -9.79
N PRO A 103 -2.40 2.82 -9.32
CA PRO A 103 -2.37 3.30 -7.95
C PRO A 103 -2.34 2.10 -7.01
N VAL A 104 -1.31 2.02 -6.17
CA VAL A 104 -1.22 1.04 -5.09
C VAL A 104 -2.01 1.64 -3.93
N GLY A 105 -2.91 0.86 -3.34
CA GLY A 105 -3.61 1.27 -2.12
C GLY A 105 -2.66 1.32 -0.93
N GLY A 106 -2.89 2.26 -0.01
CA GLY A 106 -2.21 2.34 1.28
C GLY A 106 -3.13 1.93 2.43
N LEU A 107 -2.55 1.68 3.61
CA LEU A 107 -3.32 1.50 4.84
C LEU A 107 -3.82 2.86 5.33
N HIS A 108 -4.99 2.84 5.97
CA HIS A 108 -5.53 4.02 6.65
C HIS A 108 -4.58 4.48 7.78
N PRO A 109 -4.39 5.80 8.03
CA PRO A 109 -3.47 6.27 9.06
C PRO A 109 -3.74 5.72 10.47
N LEU A 110 -5.00 5.48 10.83
CA LEU A 110 -5.35 4.82 12.09
C LEU A 110 -4.87 3.37 12.13
N THR A 111 -4.99 2.65 11.02
CA THR A 111 -4.48 1.25 10.92
C THR A 111 -2.96 1.21 11.03
N LEU A 112 -2.26 2.14 10.38
CA LEU A 112 -0.80 2.25 10.49
C LEU A 112 -0.36 2.49 11.94
N VAL A 113 -1.01 3.43 12.63
CA VAL A 113 -0.70 3.73 14.05
C VAL A 113 -1.06 2.56 14.95
N ALA A 114 -2.23 1.94 14.76
CA ALA A 114 -2.64 0.78 15.56
C ALA A 114 -1.65 -0.38 15.41
N ASN A 115 -1.22 -0.70 14.19
CA ASN A 115 -0.23 -1.75 13.93
C ASN A 115 1.10 -1.43 14.62
N GLN A 116 1.58 -0.19 14.53
CA GLN A 116 2.83 0.22 15.18
C GLN A 116 2.75 0.10 16.70
N ILE A 117 1.62 0.48 17.32
CA ILE A 117 1.41 0.29 18.76
C ILE A 117 1.41 -1.19 19.12
N ILE A 118 0.68 -2.01 18.35
CA ILE A 118 0.62 -3.46 18.56
C ILE A 118 2.02 -4.08 18.44
N ASP A 119 2.79 -3.73 17.42
CA ASP A 119 4.15 -4.25 17.22
C ASP A 119 5.09 -3.93 18.39
N VAL A 120 5.01 -2.69 18.90
CA VAL A 120 5.82 -2.28 20.05
C VAL A 120 5.46 -3.10 21.29
N PHE A 121 4.18 -3.22 21.63
CA PHE A 121 3.73 -3.94 22.82
C PHE A 121 3.87 -5.47 22.68
N SER A 122 3.60 -6.02 21.48
CA SER A 122 3.87 -7.45 21.20
C SER A 122 5.35 -7.79 21.39
N GLY A 123 6.25 -6.89 20.95
CA GLY A 123 7.70 -7.03 21.23
C GLY A 123 8.06 -6.97 22.71
N MET A 124 7.19 -6.46 23.57
CA MET A 124 7.31 -6.49 25.03
C MET A 124 6.56 -7.68 25.66
N GLY A 125 5.97 -8.58 24.86
CA GLY A 125 5.28 -9.79 25.31
C GLY A 125 3.79 -9.59 25.61
N PHE A 126 3.13 -8.52 25.13
CA PHE A 126 1.69 -8.40 25.22
C PHE A 126 1.00 -9.25 24.14
N ALA A 127 -0.02 -9.99 24.53
CA ALA A 127 -0.94 -10.63 23.60
C ALA A 127 -2.06 -9.66 23.22
N VAL A 128 -2.60 -9.77 22.00
CA VAL A 128 -3.76 -8.98 21.61
C VAL A 128 -5.02 -9.76 21.91
N ALA A 129 -5.96 -9.14 22.63
CA ALA A 129 -7.26 -9.70 22.95
C ALA A 129 -8.37 -8.89 22.29
N ASP A 130 -9.42 -9.56 21.85
CA ASP A 130 -10.62 -8.94 21.28
C ASP A 130 -11.75 -8.87 22.32
N ALA A 131 -12.64 -7.89 22.16
CA ALA A 131 -13.79 -7.70 23.04
C ALA A 131 -14.97 -7.10 22.25
N PRO A 132 -16.24 -7.38 22.66
CA PRO A 132 -17.42 -6.94 21.95
C PRO A 132 -17.61 -5.41 22.00
N GLU A 133 -18.16 -4.82 20.94
CA GLU A 133 -18.51 -3.39 20.89
C GLU A 133 -19.81 -3.08 21.63
N ILE A 134 -20.76 -4.02 21.60
CA ILE A 134 -21.98 -3.99 22.43
C ILE A 134 -21.61 -4.68 23.74
N GLU A 135 -21.59 -3.92 24.81
CA GLU A 135 -21.17 -4.38 26.13
C GLU A 135 -22.34 -4.31 27.11
N ASP A 136 -22.29 -5.11 28.14
CA ASP A 136 -23.21 -4.97 29.26
C ASP A 136 -22.70 -3.92 30.26
N ASP A 137 -23.64 -3.40 31.05
CA ASP A 137 -23.35 -2.37 32.07
C ASP A 137 -22.35 -2.88 33.14
N ASP A 138 -22.39 -4.17 33.44
CA ASP A 138 -21.54 -4.76 34.47
C ASP A 138 -20.06 -4.72 34.05
N HIS A 139 -19.71 -5.15 32.83
CA HIS A 139 -18.34 -5.10 32.30
C HIS A 139 -17.89 -3.70 31.98
N ASN A 140 -18.79 -2.83 31.46
CA ASN A 140 -18.38 -1.48 31.06
C ASN A 140 -18.21 -0.52 32.26
N PHE A 141 -18.90 -0.77 33.38
CA PHE A 141 -18.93 0.14 34.52
C PHE A 141 -18.77 -0.53 35.88
N THR A 142 -19.74 -1.41 36.28
CA THR A 142 -19.86 -1.87 37.67
C THR A 142 -18.61 -2.57 38.15
N ARG A 143 -18.08 -3.51 37.38
CA ARG A 143 -16.86 -4.28 37.69
C ARG A 143 -15.58 -3.45 37.61
N LEU A 144 -15.61 -2.33 36.87
CA LEU A 144 -14.56 -1.33 36.81
C LEU A 144 -14.62 -0.32 37.97
N ASN A 145 -15.30 -0.67 39.06
CA ASN A 145 -15.44 0.20 40.22
C ASN A 145 -16.23 1.51 39.93
N VAL A 146 -17.19 1.46 39.00
CA VAL A 146 -18.09 2.56 38.65
C VAL A 146 -19.54 2.11 38.94
N PRO A 147 -20.01 2.09 40.21
CA PRO A 147 -21.36 1.70 40.58
C PRO A 147 -22.43 2.65 39.98
N LYS A 148 -23.69 2.25 40.04
CA LYS A 148 -24.80 2.95 39.34
C LYS A 148 -24.92 4.43 39.71
N ASP A 149 -24.64 4.80 40.97
CA ASP A 149 -24.73 6.17 41.45
C ASP A 149 -23.41 6.95 41.36
N HIS A 150 -22.40 6.44 40.63
CA HIS A 150 -21.09 7.09 40.54
C HIS A 150 -21.13 8.24 39.55
N PRO A 151 -20.65 9.46 39.91
CA PRO A 151 -20.66 10.63 39.00
C PRO A 151 -19.92 10.44 37.66
N ALA A 152 -18.97 9.52 37.59
CA ALA A 152 -18.25 9.22 36.36
C ALA A 152 -19.15 8.62 35.25
N ARG A 153 -20.34 8.09 35.58
CA ARG A 153 -21.32 7.65 34.59
C ARG A 153 -21.94 8.82 33.82
N ASP A 154 -22.26 9.90 34.52
CA ASP A 154 -22.86 11.10 33.93
C ASP A 154 -21.87 11.84 33.02
N MET A 155 -20.57 11.69 33.26
CA MET A 155 -19.51 12.30 32.48
C MET A 155 -19.21 11.56 31.13
N GLN A 156 -19.79 10.36 30.93
CA GLN A 156 -19.45 9.51 29.78
C GLN A 156 -20.55 9.41 28.75
N ASP A 157 -21.37 10.41 28.53
CA ASP A 157 -22.35 10.49 27.41
C ASP A 157 -22.57 9.16 26.66
N THR A 158 -23.17 8.18 27.32
CA THR A 158 -23.21 6.77 26.87
C THR A 158 -24.38 6.54 25.94
N PHE A 159 -24.16 5.80 24.85
CA PHE A 159 -25.23 5.29 23.99
C PHE A 159 -25.77 3.96 24.55
N TYR A 160 -26.92 4.01 25.25
CA TYR A 160 -27.62 2.83 25.71
C TYR A 160 -28.51 2.24 24.60
N LEU A 161 -28.46 0.92 24.44
CA LEU A 161 -29.34 0.14 23.56
C LEU A 161 -30.55 -0.40 24.32
N SER A 162 -30.36 -0.68 25.60
CA SER A 162 -31.38 -1.09 26.57
C SER A 162 -30.92 -0.74 28.00
N ASP A 163 -31.71 -1.11 29.01
CA ASP A 163 -31.30 -0.93 30.41
C ASP A 163 -30.06 -1.73 30.81
N GLU A 164 -29.70 -2.78 30.05
CA GLU A 164 -28.57 -3.69 30.33
C GLU A 164 -27.43 -3.56 29.37
N PHE A 165 -27.67 -3.15 28.10
CA PHE A 165 -26.68 -3.13 27.03
C PHE A 165 -26.46 -1.73 26.52
N LEU A 166 -25.20 -1.46 26.16
CA LEU A 166 -24.72 -0.18 25.64
C LEU A 166 -23.64 -0.36 24.56
N LEU A 167 -23.36 0.69 23.80
CA LEU A 167 -22.13 0.78 23.04
C LEU A 167 -21.00 1.14 23.99
N ARG A 168 -19.97 0.30 24.06
CA ARG A 168 -18.86 0.49 25.02
C ARG A 168 -18.24 1.88 24.92
N THR A 169 -18.06 2.53 26.05
CA THR A 169 -17.46 3.87 26.16
C THR A 169 -15.94 3.84 26.23
N GLN A 170 -15.38 2.66 26.44
CA GLN A 170 -13.95 2.35 26.61
C GLN A 170 -13.71 0.88 26.30
N THR A 171 -12.44 0.50 26.06
CA THR A 171 -12.09 -0.90 25.83
C THR A 171 -11.83 -1.68 27.13
N SER A 172 -12.00 -1.03 28.29
CA SER A 172 -11.73 -1.59 29.63
C SER A 172 -12.60 -2.82 29.96
N GLY A 173 -13.82 -2.96 29.40
CA GLY A 173 -14.62 -4.17 29.52
C GLY A 173 -13.89 -5.42 29.06
N GLY A 174 -13.03 -5.30 28.03
CA GLY A 174 -12.19 -6.38 27.58
C GLY A 174 -11.10 -6.78 28.58
N GLN A 175 -10.65 -5.88 29.47
CA GLN A 175 -9.77 -6.22 30.58
C GLN A 175 -10.47 -7.13 31.57
N ILE A 176 -11.71 -6.81 31.94
CA ILE A 176 -12.55 -7.63 32.81
C ILE A 176 -12.75 -9.03 32.20
N ARG A 177 -13.17 -9.09 30.92
CA ARG A 177 -13.35 -10.36 30.20
C ARG A 177 -12.07 -11.21 30.14
N THR A 178 -10.92 -10.56 30.00
CA THR A 178 -9.63 -11.26 30.03
C THR A 178 -9.34 -11.82 31.41
N MET A 179 -9.56 -11.05 32.48
CA MET A 179 -9.37 -11.50 33.87
C MET A 179 -10.35 -12.62 34.27
N ASP A 180 -11.54 -12.68 33.65
CA ASP A 180 -12.49 -13.77 33.84
C ASP A 180 -12.07 -15.06 33.14
N SER A 181 -11.44 -14.93 31.97
CA SER A 181 -11.11 -16.06 31.11
C SER A 181 -9.80 -16.75 31.47
N GLN A 182 -8.88 -16.05 32.16
CA GLN A 182 -7.55 -16.58 32.50
C GLN A 182 -7.05 -16.05 33.85
N LYS A 183 -6.20 -16.84 34.49
CA LYS A 183 -5.52 -16.45 35.73
C LYS A 183 -4.23 -15.68 35.44
N PRO A 184 -3.74 -14.85 36.37
CA PRO A 184 -2.40 -14.27 36.27
C PRO A 184 -1.31 -15.34 36.10
N PRO A 185 -0.21 -15.05 35.36
CA PRO A 185 0.12 -13.75 34.82
C PRO A 185 -0.68 -13.36 33.58
N ILE A 186 -1.14 -12.11 33.52
CA ILE A 186 -1.91 -11.53 32.41
C ILE A 186 -1.09 -10.39 31.83
N LYS A 187 -0.97 -10.34 30.49
CA LYS A 187 -0.31 -9.26 29.77
C LYS A 187 -0.94 -9.10 28.41
N VAL A 188 -1.91 -8.18 28.30
CA VAL A 188 -2.78 -8.05 27.11
C VAL A 188 -2.91 -6.62 26.64
N LEU A 189 -3.16 -6.48 25.36
CA LEU A 189 -3.50 -5.25 24.67
C LEU A 189 -4.88 -5.45 24.02
N ILE A 190 -5.78 -4.50 24.22
CA ILE A 190 -7.19 -4.58 23.77
C ILE A 190 -7.49 -3.39 22.90
N PRO A 191 -7.33 -3.52 21.56
CA PRO A 191 -7.72 -2.48 20.61
C PRO A 191 -9.22 -2.54 20.33
N GLY A 192 -9.82 -1.39 19.99
CA GLY A 192 -11.18 -1.41 19.49
C GLY A 192 -11.84 -0.05 19.37
N ARG A 193 -12.98 -0.04 18.70
CA ARG A 193 -13.84 1.14 18.59
C ARG A 193 -14.59 1.36 19.91
N VAL A 194 -14.75 2.62 20.26
CA VAL A 194 -15.49 3.07 21.42
C VAL A 194 -16.43 4.21 21.04
N PHE A 195 -17.47 4.45 21.86
CA PHE A 195 -18.57 5.32 21.48
C PHE A 195 -18.92 6.27 22.63
N ARG A 196 -19.02 7.57 22.31
CA ARG A 196 -19.46 8.62 23.24
C ARG A 196 -20.28 9.63 22.46
N SER A 197 -21.32 10.21 23.04
CA SER A 197 -22.22 11.12 22.31
C SER A 197 -21.59 12.50 21.99
N ALA A 198 -20.42 12.82 22.56
CA ALA A 198 -19.70 14.05 22.28
C ALA A 198 -19.22 14.15 20.82
N SER A 199 -19.43 15.31 20.20
CA SER A 199 -18.98 15.58 18.83
C SER A 199 -18.55 17.03 18.66
N ASP A 200 -17.24 17.24 18.39
CA ASP A 200 -16.65 18.55 18.07
C ASP A 200 -15.41 18.39 17.14
N ALA A 201 -14.62 19.42 16.93
CA ALA A 201 -13.44 19.35 16.07
C ALA A 201 -12.34 18.39 16.58
N THR A 202 -12.38 18.00 17.85
CA THR A 202 -11.40 17.15 18.53
C THR A 202 -12.01 15.82 19.03
N HIS A 203 -13.35 15.70 19.01
CA HIS A 203 -14.07 14.55 19.46
C HIS A 203 -15.01 14.03 18.37
N SER A 204 -15.00 12.71 18.17
CA SER A 204 -15.91 12.00 17.30
C SER A 204 -16.83 11.10 18.14
N PRO A 205 -18.10 10.92 17.78
CA PRO A 205 -19.00 10.01 18.51
C PRO A 205 -18.51 8.55 18.47
N MET A 206 -17.67 8.20 17.51
CA MET A 206 -16.93 6.95 17.45
C MET A 206 -15.45 7.26 17.29
N PHE A 207 -14.60 6.62 18.06
CA PHE A 207 -13.16 6.70 17.96
C PHE A 207 -12.53 5.37 18.38
N HIS A 208 -11.20 5.26 18.27
CA HIS A 208 -10.48 4.03 18.58
C HIS A 208 -9.64 4.20 19.84
N GLN A 209 -9.77 3.23 20.74
CA GLN A 209 -8.87 3.10 21.89
C GLN A 209 -8.07 1.80 21.80
N MET A 210 -6.97 1.80 22.51
CA MET A 210 -6.16 0.62 22.76
C MET A 210 -5.74 0.65 24.22
N GLU A 211 -6.18 -0.35 24.99
CA GLU A 211 -5.85 -0.45 26.40
C GLU A 211 -4.91 -1.60 26.66
N GLY A 212 -3.94 -1.39 27.54
CA GLY A 212 -3.03 -2.43 28.01
C GLY A 212 -3.32 -2.77 29.46
N LEU A 213 -3.25 -4.06 29.78
CA LEU A 213 -3.37 -4.61 31.13
C LEU A 213 -2.22 -5.56 31.42
N VAL A 214 -1.57 -5.37 32.57
CA VAL A 214 -0.65 -6.35 33.14
C VAL A 214 -1.10 -6.67 34.53
N VAL A 215 -1.24 -7.96 34.87
CA VAL A 215 -1.52 -8.45 36.24
C VAL A 215 -0.56 -9.59 36.54
N ASP A 216 0.26 -9.40 37.56
CA ASP A 216 1.21 -10.41 38.05
C ASP A 216 1.59 -10.07 39.50
N LYS A 217 2.48 -10.86 40.09
CA LYS A 217 2.98 -10.60 41.45
C LYS A 217 3.95 -9.40 41.44
N GLY A 218 3.69 -8.46 42.37
CA GLY A 218 4.62 -7.36 42.64
C GLY A 218 4.70 -6.29 41.54
N ILE A 219 3.67 -6.17 40.70
CA ILE A 219 3.59 -5.11 39.68
C ILE A 219 3.39 -3.74 40.34
N THR A 220 4.12 -2.74 39.84
CA THR A 220 4.17 -1.39 40.41
C THR A 220 3.89 -0.30 39.39
N LEU A 221 3.71 0.94 39.86
CA LEU A 221 3.64 2.13 39.00
C LEU A 221 4.97 2.35 38.21
N GLY A 222 6.10 1.91 38.77
CA GLY A 222 7.39 1.95 38.08
C GLY A 222 7.45 1.06 36.86
N ASP A 223 6.79 -0.10 36.91
CA ASP A 223 6.68 -1.01 35.75
C ASP A 223 5.83 -0.41 34.64
N LEU A 224 4.72 0.25 34.99
CA LEU A 224 3.93 1.05 34.04
C LEU A 224 4.80 2.12 33.37
N GLN A 225 5.52 2.92 34.15
CA GLN A 225 6.41 3.96 33.63
C GLN A 225 7.48 3.39 32.71
N GLY A 226 8.09 2.26 33.05
CA GLY A 226 9.08 1.58 32.23
C GLY A 226 8.52 1.12 30.89
N ALA A 227 7.35 0.47 30.91
CA ALA A 227 6.65 0.04 29.70
C ALA A 227 6.30 1.23 28.79
N LEU A 228 5.74 2.31 29.35
CA LEU A 228 5.37 3.50 28.61
C LEU A 228 6.58 4.29 28.08
N ASN A 229 7.68 4.37 28.82
CA ASN A 229 8.93 4.94 28.30
C ASN A 229 9.43 4.20 27.06
N THR A 230 9.43 2.87 27.09
CA THR A 230 9.81 2.05 25.95
C THR A 230 8.88 2.29 24.76
N PHE A 231 7.58 2.36 24.99
CA PHE A 231 6.57 2.65 23.97
C PHE A 231 6.79 4.01 23.30
N VAL A 232 6.90 5.09 24.08
CA VAL A 232 7.03 6.46 23.52
C VAL A 232 8.36 6.66 22.81
N GLN A 233 9.45 6.06 23.27
CA GLN A 233 10.75 6.10 22.60
C GLN A 233 10.72 5.40 21.25
N LYS A 234 10.03 4.27 21.15
CA LYS A 234 9.86 3.54 19.90
C LYS A 234 8.97 4.29 18.89
N LEU A 235 7.95 4.99 19.39
CA LEU A 235 6.96 5.66 18.55
C LEU A 235 7.37 7.08 18.11
N PHE A 236 7.98 7.86 19.01
CA PHE A 236 8.28 9.29 18.83
C PHE A 236 9.78 9.62 18.82
N GLY A 237 10.64 8.62 19.01
CA GLY A 237 12.10 8.78 18.99
C GLY A 237 12.76 8.57 20.35
N ALA A 238 14.04 8.15 20.31
CA ALA A 238 14.80 7.66 21.47
C ALA A 238 14.95 8.72 22.61
N ASP A 239 14.91 10.01 22.28
CA ASP A 239 15.05 11.10 23.24
C ASP A 239 13.74 11.48 23.96
N THR A 240 12.61 10.87 23.55
CA THR A 240 11.30 11.15 24.15
C THR A 240 11.23 10.59 25.57
N ARG A 241 10.78 11.41 26.49
CA ARG A 241 10.64 11.07 27.92
C ARG A 241 9.19 11.15 28.35
N THR A 242 8.80 10.34 29.33
CA THR A 242 7.50 10.42 29.99
C THR A 242 7.56 11.23 31.27
N ARG A 243 6.44 11.86 31.61
CA ARG A 243 6.17 12.47 32.91
C ARG A 243 4.80 12.01 33.38
N LEU A 244 4.73 11.49 34.60
CA LEU A 244 3.48 11.11 35.23
C LEU A 244 2.94 12.31 36.02
N ARG A 245 1.66 12.63 35.82
CA ARG A 245 0.92 13.61 36.65
C ARG A 245 -0.18 12.87 37.41
N PRO A 246 -0.37 13.14 38.71
CA PRO A 246 -1.48 12.57 39.46
C PRO A 246 -2.83 12.87 38.76
N SER A 247 -3.71 11.87 38.72
CA SER A 247 -5.05 11.98 38.18
C SER A 247 -6.00 11.08 38.96
N TYR A 248 -7.25 10.98 38.54
CA TYR A 248 -8.24 10.10 39.15
C TYR A 248 -9.00 9.33 38.07
N PHE A 249 -8.95 8.01 38.20
CA PHE A 249 -9.84 7.08 37.47
C PHE A 249 -10.39 6.07 38.45
N PRO A 250 -11.70 5.70 38.38
CA PRO A 250 -12.30 4.79 39.35
C PRO A 250 -11.65 3.41 39.43
N PHE A 251 -11.10 2.95 38.29
CA PHE A 251 -10.55 1.62 38.09
C PHE A 251 -9.04 1.50 38.33
N THR A 252 -8.36 2.62 38.66
CA THR A 252 -6.93 2.63 39.03
C THR A 252 -6.65 3.46 40.26
N GLU A 253 -5.67 3.03 41.09
CA GLU A 253 -5.20 3.74 42.27
C GLU A 253 -3.78 3.29 42.65
N PRO A 254 -2.76 4.17 42.58
CA PRO A 254 -2.83 5.56 42.07
C PRO A 254 -3.11 5.62 40.56
N SER A 255 -3.81 6.69 40.16
CA SER A 255 -4.08 7.02 38.78
C SER A 255 -3.14 8.13 38.31
N VAL A 256 -2.74 8.08 37.04
CA VAL A 256 -1.84 9.06 36.44
C VAL A 256 -2.27 9.40 35.01
N GLU A 257 -2.11 10.65 34.64
CA GLU A 257 -2.01 11.09 33.26
C GLU A 257 -0.56 11.07 32.84
N VAL A 258 -0.31 10.69 31.60
CA VAL A 258 1.04 10.51 31.06
C VAL A 258 1.29 11.53 29.96
N ASP A 259 2.24 12.42 30.24
CA ASP A 259 2.74 13.39 29.27
C ASP A 259 4.03 12.85 28.65
N VAL A 260 4.24 13.17 27.36
CA VAL A 260 5.51 12.97 26.67
C VAL A 260 6.21 14.30 26.44
N SER A 261 7.55 14.33 26.51
CA SER A 261 8.30 15.50 26.09
C SER A 261 7.99 15.81 24.62
N CYS A 262 7.72 17.06 24.30
CA CYS A 262 7.37 17.45 22.94
C CYS A 262 8.48 17.05 21.97
N PHE A 263 8.19 16.17 21.06
CA PHE A 263 9.12 15.66 20.06
C PHE A 263 9.45 16.69 18.97
N GLU A 264 8.56 17.67 18.72
CA GLU A 264 8.77 18.75 17.76
C GLU A 264 9.79 19.78 18.26
N CYS A 265 9.64 20.25 19.50
CA CYS A 265 10.50 21.30 20.07
C CYS A 265 11.53 20.78 21.08
N HIS A 266 11.60 19.46 21.28
CA HIS A 266 12.48 18.82 22.26
C HIS A 266 12.39 19.44 23.67
N GLY A 267 11.16 19.74 24.10
CA GLY A 267 10.89 20.31 25.42
C GLY A 267 11.06 21.82 25.56
N LYS A 268 11.43 22.54 24.49
CA LYS A 268 11.66 24.01 24.54
C LYS A 268 10.38 24.84 24.55
N GLY A 269 9.26 24.26 24.17
CA GLY A 269 7.97 24.93 24.01
C GLY A 269 7.71 25.39 22.57
N CYS A 270 6.58 24.99 22.01
CA CYS A 270 6.11 25.35 20.66
C CYS A 270 4.57 25.37 20.63
N PRO A 271 3.94 25.83 19.54
CA PRO A 271 2.47 25.82 19.42
C PRO A 271 1.84 24.44 19.63
N LEU A 272 2.48 23.36 19.16
CA LEU A 272 1.99 21.98 19.31
C LEU A 272 1.80 21.60 20.78
N CYS A 273 2.78 21.90 21.63
CA CYS A 273 2.72 21.63 23.07
C CYS A 273 2.16 22.81 23.88
N LYS A 274 1.56 23.82 23.24
CA LYS A 274 1.06 25.05 23.89
C LYS A 274 2.12 25.71 24.76
N HIS A 275 3.37 25.72 24.30
CA HIS A 275 4.55 26.29 24.96
C HIS A 275 4.95 25.65 26.30
N THR A 276 4.36 24.50 26.66
CA THR A 276 4.66 23.79 27.92
C THR A 276 5.89 22.88 27.82
N GLY A 277 6.28 22.48 26.63
CA GLY A 277 7.30 21.45 26.36
C GLY A 277 6.80 20.02 26.56
N TRP A 278 5.53 19.81 26.95
CA TRP A 278 4.92 18.52 27.22
C TRP A 278 3.58 18.35 26.50
N ILE A 279 3.27 17.12 26.12
CA ILE A 279 2.02 16.76 25.41
C ILE A 279 1.40 15.58 26.16
N GLU A 280 0.16 15.74 26.62
CA GLU A 280 -0.63 14.66 27.20
C GLU A 280 -1.03 13.67 26.10
N VAL A 281 -0.80 12.38 26.36
CA VAL A 281 -1.04 11.32 25.36
C VAL A 281 -1.96 10.22 25.84
N LEU A 282 -1.96 9.88 27.14
CA LEU A 282 -2.72 8.76 27.67
C LEU A 282 -2.93 8.87 29.19
N GLY A 283 -3.89 8.08 29.69
CA GLY A 283 -4.11 7.85 31.12
C GLY A 283 -3.80 6.42 31.52
N GLY A 284 -3.47 6.19 32.77
CA GLY A 284 -3.19 4.86 33.31
C GLY A 284 -3.06 4.87 34.84
N GLY A 285 -2.62 3.76 35.40
CA GLY A 285 -2.37 3.63 36.83
C GLY A 285 -2.24 2.18 37.27
N VAL A 286 -2.08 2.01 38.58
CA VAL A 286 -2.14 0.68 39.22
C VAL A 286 -3.59 0.24 39.28
N VAL A 287 -3.89 -0.99 38.89
CA VAL A 287 -5.27 -1.52 38.90
C VAL A 287 -5.84 -1.45 40.32
N ASN A 288 -7.02 -0.86 40.47
CA ASN A 288 -7.68 -0.76 41.77
C ASN A 288 -7.96 -2.15 42.33
N ARG A 289 -7.67 -2.35 43.62
CA ARG A 289 -7.88 -3.62 44.33
C ARG A 289 -9.30 -4.15 44.13
N LYS A 290 -10.29 -3.26 44.13
CA LYS A 290 -11.71 -3.61 43.92
C LYS A 290 -11.98 -4.24 42.56
N VAL A 291 -11.27 -3.78 41.52
CA VAL A 291 -11.37 -4.38 40.16
C VAL A 291 -10.82 -5.79 40.14
N LEU A 292 -9.68 -6.06 40.81
CA LEU A 292 -9.15 -7.42 40.95
C LEU A 292 -10.11 -8.33 41.73
N GLU A 293 -10.64 -7.86 42.86
CA GLU A 293 -11.66 -8.59 43.66
C GLU A 293 -12.89 -8.94 42.82
N ASN A 294 -13.39 -7.98 42.03
CA ASN A 294 -14.55 -8.19 41.15
C ASN A 294 -14.30 -9.24 40.05
N CYS A 295 -13.01 -9.54 39.76
CA CYS A 295 -12.57 -10.57 38.83
C CYS A 295 -12.06 -11.85 39.50
N ASN A 296 -12.33 -12.02 40.82
CA ASN A 296 -11.87 -13.15 41.62
C ASN A 296 -10.36 -13.36 41.61
N ILE A 297 -9.59 -12.27 41.53
CA ILE A 297 -8.12 -12.23 41.66
C ILE A 297 -7.81 -11.66 43.04
N ASP A 298 -6.98 -12.38 43.81
CA ASP A 298 -6.56 -11.97 45.15
C ASP A 298 -5.64 -10.76 45.08
N PRO A 299 -6.06 -9.56 45.56
CA PRO A 299 -5.25 -8.35 45.49
C PRO A 299 -4.11 -8.31 46.53
N ASP A 300 -4.03 -9.27 47.45
CA ASP A 300 -2.90 -9.42 48.38
C ASP A 300 -1.76 -10.24 47.75
N GLU A 301 -2.09 -11.09 46.76
CA GLU A 301 -1.11 -11.88 46.01
C GLU A 301 -0.69 -11.20 44.71
N TYR A 302 -1.63 -10.55 44.02
CA TYR A 302 -1.44 -9.96 42.69
C TYR A 302 -1.67 -8.45 42.70
N SER A 303 -0.92 -7.77 41.87
CA SER A 303 -1.11 -6.38 41.52
C SER A 303 -1.05 -6.20 40.00
N GLY A 304 -1.42 -5.04 39.50
CA GLY A 304 -1.40 -4.82 38.05
C GLY A 304 -1.31 -3.35 37.70
N PHE A 305 -0.99 -3.08 36.47
CA PHE A 305 -1.21 -1.74 35.89
C PHE A 305 -2.07 -1.83 34.64
N ALA A 306 -2.79 -0.73 34.38
CA ALA A 306 -3.54 -0.53 33.15
C ALA A 306 -3.27 0.86 32.57
N PHE A 307 -3.42 0.99 31.26
CA PHE A 307 -3.34 2.27 30.54
C PHE A 307 -4.25 2.26 29.33
N GLY A 308 -4.72 3.44 28.89
CA GLY A 308 -5.58 3.60 27.73
C GLY A 308 -5.06 4.68 26.77
N ILE A 309 -4.93 4.33 25.49
CA ILE A 309 -4.40 5.19 24.42
C ILE A 309 -5.52 5.46 23.40
N GLY A 310 -5.79 6.74 23.08
CA GLY A 310 -6.62 7.12 21.95
C GLY A 310 -5.80 7.06 20.65
N ILE A 311 -6.16 6.19 19.71
CA ILE A 311 -5.39 5.96 18.48
C ILE A 311 -5.40 7.21 17.61
N GLU A 312 -6.54 7.91 17.50
CA GLU A 312 -6.67 9.18 16.79
C GLU A 312 -5.72 10.24 17.35
N ARG A 313 -5.61 10.32 18.67
CA ARG A 313 -4.72 11.27 19.33
C ARG A 313 -3.26 11.05 18.92
N ILE A 314 -2.83 9.81 18.90
CA ILE A 314 -1.48 9.44 18.45
C ILE A 314 -1.31 9.75 16.95
N ALA A 315 -2.28 9.41 16.11
CA ALA A 315 -2.23 9.69 14.68
C ALA A 315 -2.17 11.19 14.39
N MET A 316 -2.99 11.99 15.07
CA MET A 316 -2.98 13.45 14.96
C MET A 316 -1.61 14.04 15.33
N LEU A 317 -1.02 13.56 16.41
CA LEU A 317 0.30 14.01 16.87
C LEU A 317 1.41 13.59 15.91
N LYS A 318 1.39 12.33 15.45
CA LYS A 318 2.44 11.76 14.61
C LYS A 318 2.47 12.35 13.21
N TYR A 319 1.30 12.58 12.62
CA TYR A 319 1.15 13.03 11.24
C TYR A 319 0.80 14.52 11.11
N GLY A 320 0.73 15.26 12.21
CA GLY A 320 0.37 16.69 12.21
C GLY A 320 -1.07 16.95 11.75
N ILE A 321 -1.99 16.01 11.99
CA ILE A 321 -3.40 16.13 11.61
C ILE A 321 -4.09 17.03 12.66
N ASN A 322 -4.69 18.12 12.22
CA ASN A 322 -5.30 19.13 13.11
C ASN A 322 -6.82 18.96 13.29
N ASN A 323 -7.46 18.09 12.53
CA ASN A 323 -8.89 17.81 12.60
C ASN A 323 -9.14 16.31 12.54
N ILE A 324 -9.80 15.77 13.57
CA ILE A 324 -10.13 14.34 13.67
C ILE A 324 -11.07 13.89 12.54
N GLY A 325 -11.98 14.76 12.06
CA GLY A 325 -12.92 14.47 10.99
C GLY A 325 -12.25 14.00 9.69
N LEU A 326 -11.05 14.51 9.37
CA LEU A 326 -10.29 14.11 8.18
C LEU A 326 -10.04 12.59 8.12
N MET A 327 -9.94 11.91 9.26
CA MET A 327 -9.75 10.48 9.35
C MET A 327 -11.03 9.67 9.09
N PHE A 328 -12.20 10.32 9.07
CA PHE A 328 -13.50 9.67 8.91
C PHE A 328 -14.26 10.11 7.65
N GLU A 329 -13.84 11.18 6.98
CA GLU A 329 -14.49 11.73 5.77
C GLU A 329 -14.22 10.92 4.49
N ASN A 330 -13.32 9.95 4.55
CA ASN A 330 -12.90 9.12 3.41
C ASN A 330 -12.40 9.94 2.20
N ASN A 331 -11.71 11.06 2.47
CA ASN A 331 -11.12 11.91 1.44
C ASN A 331 -9.90 11.23 0.82
N LEU A 332 -9.99 10.85 -0.46
CA LEU A 332 -8.91 10.15 -1.15
C LEU A 332 -7.62 10.97 -1.29
N GLN A 333 -7.70 12.30 -1.36
CA GLN A 333 -6.50 13.15 -1.42
C GLN A 333 -5.76 13.14 -0.07
N PHE A 334 -6.51 13.13 1.04
CA PHE A 334 -5.95 12.97 2.36
C PHE A 334 -5.33 11.57 2.54
N LEU A 335 -6.08 10.53 2.22
CA LEU A 335 -5.64 9.13 2.43
C LEU A 335 -4.42 8.75 1.57
N LYS A 336 -4.29 9.33 0.37
CA LYS A 336 -3.12 9.10 -0.51
C LYS A 336 -1.79 9.63 0.04
N GLN A 337 -1.79 10.40 1.11
CA GLN A 337 -0.56 10.89 1.75
C GLN A 337 0.10 9.83 2.67
N PHE A 338 -0.63 8.77 3.00
CA PHE A 338 -0.16 7.70 3.87
C PHE A 338 0.20 6.48 3.01
N HIS A 339 1.47 6.39 2.63
CA HIS A 339 2.05 5.27 1.89
C HIS A 339 3.18 4.69 2.75
N GLU A 340 3.06 3.42 3.09
CA GLU A 340 4.14 2.56 3.58
C GLU A 340 4.13 1.25 2.80
#